data_bdb7ddaadcb95259570563ca1699c114
#
_entry.id   bdb7ddaadcb95259570563ca1699c114
#
_cell.length_a   1.000
_cell.length_b   1.000
_cell.length_c   1.000
_cell.angle_alpha   90.00
_cell.angle_beta   90.00
_cell.angle_gamma   90.00
#
_symmetry.space_group_name_H-M   'P 1'
#
loop_
_entity.id
_entity.type
_entity.pdbx_description
1 polymer ?
#
loop_
_entity_poly.entity_id
_entity_poly.type
_entity_poly.pdbx_seq_one_letter_code
_entity_poly.pdbx_strand_id
1 'polypeptide(L)'
;MQGNSILRLSWKYSGIFATAGSMRLCASASILLVVLGSSMAQAQSSPSQGIHKIKHVIIIMQENRSFDSYFGTFPGADGLPTKAGAFTVCNPDPKTGQCVGPYHDTNDANGGGPHMATDSLKDIDNGRMDRFVIQSESGRKGCINMVNPACTNSANPDVMGYHDGRDIPNYWAYARTFVLQDHMFESNASWSLPAHLYEVSAWSAHCTKHDDPMSCKNALNTPGAPPNPRARQGGRTRPKPIYAWTDITYLLHVHQVSWGHYVMPGSEPGCMDDAAVGLPCSPAQQTARTPGIWNPLPYFDTVKDDNELSRIQPLENFYKQAHDGTLPSVSWIAPSGQVSEHPPALVSAGQSWVTGLINAVMQGPDWKDCAIFLAWDDWGGFYDHVVPPVVDENGYGLRVPAMVISPYAKPHFIDHQTLSFDAYLKFIEDDFLGGLRLNPKTDGRPDPRPTVREDVPILGDLTKDIDFDQQPLPQLVLSINPKTDLIAPALATAN
;
A
#
# COMPACT_ATOMS: atom_id res chain seq x y z
N MET A 1 -35.17 50.74 -14.95
CA MET A 1 -36.57 50.72 -14.49
C MET A 1 -36.70 49.56 -13.52
N GLN A 2 -36.95 49.92 -12.30
CA GLN A 2 -37.77 49.35 -11.24
C GLN A 2 -37.54 47.83 -10.96
N GLY A 3 -37.33 47.33 -9.79
CA GLY A 3 -37.26 47.92 -8.44
C GLY A 3 -37.81 46.91 -7.43
N ASN A 4 -37.13 46.77 -6.27
CA ASN A 4 -37.68 46.38 -4.97
C ASN A 4 -38.10 44.91 -4.74
N SER A 5 -37.99 44.29 -3.58
CA SER A 5 -37.77 44.77 -2.22
C SER A 5 -37.40 43.59 -1.29
N ILE A 6 -36.69 43.98 -0.25
CA ILE A 6 -36.26 43.24 0.95
C ILE A 6 -37.48 43.04 1.88
N LEU A 7 -37.51 41.90 2.60
CA LEU A 7 -38.27 41.78 3.85
C LEU A 7 -37.44 41.05 4.88
N ARG A 8 -36.98 41.85 5.90
CA ARG A 8 -36.47 41.38 7.19
C ARG A 8 -37.65 41.23 8.16
N LEU A 9 -37.69 40.17 8.91
CA LEU A 9 -38.54 40.06 10.09
C LEU A 9 -37.66 39.89 11.34
N SER A 10 -37.72 40.90 12.20
CA SER A 10 -37.17 40.88 13.53
C SER A 10 -38.28 40.55 14.53
N TRP A 11 -37.98 39.70 15.51
CA TRP A 11 -38.86 39.51 16.68
C TRP A 11 -38.16 40.02 17.94
N LYS A 12 -38.89 40.91 18.66
CA LYS A 12 -38.53 41.52 19.94
C LYS A 12 -39.02 40.66 21.08
N TYR A 13 -38.19 40.53 22.09
CA TYR A 13 -38.58 40.09 23.43
C TYR A 13 -39.29 41.17 24.21
N SER A 14 -40.34 40.80 24.96
CA SER A 14 -40.92 41.60 26.02
C SER A 14 -40.93 40.80 27.32
N GLY A 15 -40.34 41.37 28.34
CA GLY A 15 -40.30 40.80 29.67
C GLY A 15 -41.52 41.18 30.53
N ILE A 16 -41.74 40.40 31.56
CA ILE A 16 -42.66 40.73 32.67
C ILE A 16 -41.94 40.47 34.00
N PHE A 17 -41.88 41.53 34.81
CA PHE A 17 -41.47 41.49 36.20
C PHE A 17 -42.68 41.11 37.08
N ALA A 18 -42.46 40.37 38.17
CA ALA A 18 -43.35 40.35 39.33
C ALA A 18 -42.57 40.16 40.63
N THR A 19 -43.01 40.85 41.60
CA THR A 19 -42.42 41.36 42.84
C THR A 19 -42.47 40.41 44.03
N ALA A 20 -41.62 40.69 44.95
CA ALA A 20 -41.30 40.18 46.26
C ALA A 20 -42.43 39.79 47.22
N GLY A 21 -42.13 38.89 48.11
CA GLY A 21 -42.87 38.65 49.38
C GLY A 21 -41.92 38.00 50.38
N SER A 22 -41.56 38.79 51.39
CA SER A 22 -40.73 38.41 52.53
C SER A 22 -41.50 37.69 53.58
N MET A 23 -40.98 36.60 54.15
CA MET A 23 -41.37 36.13 55.47
C MET A 23 -40.16 35.55 56.23
N ARG A 24 -39.85 36.15 57.36
CA ARG A 24 -38.84 35.71 58.31
C ARG A 24 -39.40 34.66 59.23
N LEU A 25 -38.67 33.59 59.49
CA LEU A 25 -38.74 32.82 60.74
C LEU A 25 -37.36 32.27 61.10
N CYS A 26 -36.94 32.55 62.35
CA CYS A 26 -35.74 32.00 62.97
C CYS A 26 -35.89 30.49 63.31
N ALA A 27 -34.84 29.72 63.18
CA ALA A 27 -34.48 28.71 64.21
C ALA A 27 -33.10 28.05 63.91
N SER A 28 -32.24 28.20 64.89
CA SER A 28 -31.26 27.27 65.45
C SER A 28 -30.19 26.62 64.54
N ALA A 29 -28.97 27.03 64.78
CA ALA A 29 -27.70 26.50 64.29
C ALA A 29 -27.50 25.03 64.76
N SER A 30 -27.11 24.18 63.82
CA SER A 30 -26.33 22.97 64.08
C SER A 30 -25.26 22.93 62.99
N ILE A 31 -24.03 23.19 63.36
CA ILE A 31 -22.85 23.14 62.49
C ILE A 31 -22.51 21.63 62.32
N LEU A 32 -22.87 21.09 61.17
CA LEU A 32 -22.34 19.78 60.74
C LEU A 32 -21.21 20.08 59.74
N LEU A 33 -19.98 19.88 60.17
CA LEU A 33 -18.79 19.99 59.32
C LEU A 33 -18.78 18.76 58.39
N VAL A 34 -19.32 18.92 57.18
CA VAL A 34 -19.11 17.93 56.08
C VAL A 34 -17.79 18.27 55.42
N VAL A 35 -16.79 17.46 55.71
CA VAL A 35 -15.55 17.41 54.96
C VAL A 35 -15.87 16.85 53.59
N LEU A 36 -16.09 17.70 52.61
CA LEU A 36 -16.12 17.30 51.19
C LEU A 36 -14.70 16.95 50.77
N GLY A 37 -14.37 15.63 50.91
CA GLY A 37 -13.25 15.02 50.23
C GLY A 37 -13.53 15.08 48.73
N SER A 38 -12.92 16.03 48.02
CA SER A 38 -12.87 16.07 46.58
C SER A 38 -12.06 14.85 46.08
N SER A 39 -12.70 13.70 45.92
CA SER A 39 -12.16 12.63 45.12
C SER A 39 -12.09 13.16 43.70
N MET A 40 -10.90 13.61 43.28
CA MET A 40 -10.58 13.68 41.88
C MET A 40 -10.65 12.25 41.35
N ALA A 41 -11.79 11.86 40.80
CA ALA A 41 -11.88 10.72 39.94
C ALA A 41 -10.97 11.05 38.75
N GLN A 42 -9.74 10.50 38.76
CA GLN A 42 -8.98 10.35 37.55
C GLN A 42 -9.90 9.57 36.61
N ALA A 43 -10.33 10.22 35.54
CA ALA A 43 -10.95 9.53 34.43
C ALA A 43 -9.88 8.53 33.93
N GLN A 44 -9.99 7.28 34.38
CA GLN A 44 -9.35 6.17 33.72
C GLN A 44 -9.94 6.14 32.33
N SER A 45 -9.15 6.55 31.34
CA SER A 45 -9.46 6.29 29.95
C SER A 45 -9.72 4.78 29.86
N SER A 46 -10.93 4.40 29.51
CA SER A 46 -11.26 3.00 29.22
C SER A 46 -10.26 2.53 28.18
N PRO A 47 -9.58 1.38 28.37
CA PRO A 47 -8.69 0.87 27.34
C PRO A 47 -9.49 0.79 26.05
N SER A 48 -8.99 1.36 24.95
CA SER A 48 -9.59 1.18 23.64
C SER A 48 -9.63 -0.32 23.36
N GLN A 49 -10.82 -0.90 23.27
CA GLN A 49 -10.98 -2.33 23.07
C GLN A 49 -10.90 -2.67 21.58
N GLY A 50 -10.27 -3.81 21.25
CA GLY A 50 -10.21 -4.34 19.89
C GLY A 50 -9.38 -3.47 18.94
N ILE A 51 -9.83 -3.35 17.69
CA ILE A 51 -9.13 -2.66 16.59
C ILE A 51 -8.69 -1.24 16.95
N HIS A 52 -9.48 -0.52 17.76
CA HIS A 52 -9.17 0.86 18.18
C HIS A 52 -7.96 1.00 19.11
N LYS A 53 -7.26 -0.09 19.46
CA LYS A 53 -5.91 -0.02 20.04
C LYS A 53 -4.88 0.49 19.03
N ILE A 54 -5.09 0.27 17.76
CA ILE A 54 -4.25 0.83 16.71
C ILE A 54 -4.65 2.30 16.51
N LYS A 55 -3.67 3.17 16.57
CA LYS A 55 -3.84 4.62 16.36
C LYS A 55 -3.13 5.10 15.10
N HIS A 56 -2.19 4.29 14.63
CA HIS A 56 -1.36 4.60 13.48
C HIS A 56 -1.25 3.36 12.58
N VAL A 57 -1.86 3.44 11.43
CA VAL A 57 -1.68 2.47 10.33
C VAL A 57 -0.63 3.04 9.38
N ILE A 58 0.40 2.25 9.09
CA ILE A 58 1.51 2.63 8.22
C ILE A 58 1.60 1.60 7.10
N ILE A 59 1.40 2.02 5.86
CA ILE A 59 1.51 1.18 4.69
C ILE A 59 2.83 1.51 4.00
N ILE A 60 3.67 0.49 3.84
CA ILE A 60 4.93 0.56 3.10
C ILE A 60 4.75 -0.30 1.87
N MET A 61 4.67 0.34 0.69
CA MET A 61 4.55 -0.36 -0.57
C MET A 61 5.90 -0.39 -1.27
N GLN A 62 6.41 -1.60 -1.53
CA GLN A 62 7.59 -1.87 -2.33
C GLN A 62 7.18 -2.33 -3.73
N GLU A 63 8.16 -2.58 -4.58
CA GLU A 63 7.92 -2.80 -6.00
C GLU A 63 8.34 -4.19 -6.47
N ASN A 64 7.45 -4.79 -7.23
CA ASN A 64 7.66 -5.85 -8.20
C ASN A 64 8.33 -7.12 -7.66
N ARG A 65 7.64 -7.84 -6.78
CA ARG A 65 8.02 -9.21 -6.38
C ARG A 65 6.82 -10.11 -6.19
N SER A 66 6.90 -11.34 -6.68
CA SER A 66 5.91 -12.36 -6.34
C SER A 66 6.16 -12.95 -4.96
N PHE A 67 5.15 -13.56 -4.35
CA PHE A 67 5.31 -14.25 -3.07
C PHE A 67 6.38 -15.34 -3.15
N ASP A 68 6.33 -16.19 -4.18
CA ASP A 68 7.27 -17.28 -4.35
C ASP A 68 8.71 -16.81 -4.55
N SER A 69 8.91 -15.62 -5.12
CA SER A 69 10.26 -15.08 -5.33
C SER A 69 10.97 -14.66 -4.02
N TYR A 70 10.23 -14.42 -2.92
CA TYR A 70 10.81 -14.01 -1.63
C TYR A 70 10.52 -14.96 -0.48
N PHE A 71 9.37 -15.61 -0.49
CA PHE A 71 8.91 -16.49 0.57
C PHE A 71 8.50 -17.88 0.09
N GLY A 72 8.73 -18.22 -1.18
CA GLY A 72 8.39 -19.51 -1.74
C GLY A 72 9.06 -20.71 -1.07
N THR A 73 10.11 -20.49 -0.28
CA THR A 73 10.78 -21.51 0.53
C THR A 73 10.61 -21.29 2.04
N PHE A 74 9.74 -20.37 2.46
CA PHE A 74 9.52 -20.08 3.87
C PHE A 74 8.79 -21.25 4.56
N PRO A 75 9.32 -21.76 5.68
CA PRO A 75 8.74 -22.93 6.32
C PRO A 75 7.30 -22.69 6.82
N GLY A 76 6.36 -23.51 6.36
CA GLY A 76 4.96 -23.46 6.78
C GLY A 76 4.07 -22.58 5.90
N ALA A 77 4.63 -21.76 5.02
CA ALA A 77 3.87 -21.01 4.03
C ALA A 77 3.42 -21.89 2.87
N ASP A 78 2.37 -21.49 2.16
CA ASP A 78 1.98 -22.06 0.87
C ASP A 78 2.98 -21.57 -0.21
N GLY A 79 4.17 -22.14 -0.15
CA GLY A 79 5.28 -21.80 -1.03
C GLY A 79 5.50 -22.81 -2.14
N LEU A 80 6.65 -22.70 -2.82
CA LEU A 80 7.02 -23.51 -3.97
C LEU A 80 6.85 -25.01 -3.70
N PRO A 81 6.01 -25.72 -4.47
CA PRO A 81 5.68 -27.12 -4.21
C PRO A 81 6.90 -28.03 -4.36
N THR A 82 7.14 -28.88 -3.38
CA THR A 82 8.26 -29.81 -3.35
C THR A 82 7.82 -31.25 -3.12
N LYS A 83 8.58 -32.19 -3.69
CA LYS A 83 8.43 -33.62 -3.41
C LYS A 83 9.81 -34.24 -3.27
N ALA A 84 10.05 -34.91 -2.15
CA ALA A 84 11.35 -35.52 -1.84
C ALA A 84 12.55 -34.56 -1.95
N GLY A 85 12.34 -33.27 -1.60
CA GLY A 85 13.37 -32.22 -1.64
C GLY A 85 13.62 -31.58 -3.01
N ALA A 86 12.87 -31.94 -4.03
CA ALA A 86 12.95 -31.32 -5.35
C ALA A 86 11.65 -30.54 -5.65
N PHE A 87 11.75 -29.38 -6.29
CA PHE A 87 10.59 -28.65 -6.80
C PHE A 87 9.82 -29.48 -7.83
N THR A 88 8.50 -29.39 -7.80
CA THR A 88 7.61 -30.13 -8.72
C THR A 88 7.03 -29.25 -9.80
N VAL A 89 7.31 -27.96 -9.80
CA VAL A 89 6.87 -26.96 -10.76
C VAL A 89 8.03 -26.56 -11.67
N CYS A 90 7.71 -26.22 -12.92
CA CYS A 90 8.66 -25.64 -13.86
C CYS A 90 7.91 -24.92 -14.98
N ASN A 91 8.56 -23.97 -15.63
CA ASN A 91 8.04 -23.25 -16.79
C ASN A 91 8.77 -23.67 -18.07
N PRO A 92 8.06 -23.91 -19.20
CA PRO A 92 8.66 -24.23 -20.49
C PRO A 92 9.54 -23.08 -20.99
N ASP A 93 10.78 -23.40 -21.37
CA ASP A 93 11.67 -22.46 -22.04
C ASP A 93 11.65 -22.72 -23.55
N PRO A 94 11.15 -21.79 -24.36
CA PRO A 94 11.06 -21.99 -25.82
C PRO A 94 12.43 -22.00 -26.54
N LYS A 95 13.49 -21.46 -25.88
CA LYS A 95 14.84 -21.46 -26.48
C LYS A 95 15.54 -22.81 -26.37
N THR A 96 15.44 -23.39 -25.19
CA THR A 96 16.14 -24.66 -24.89
C THR A 96 15.25 -25.89 -25.09
N GLY A 97 13.93 -25.71 -25.12
CA GLY A 97 12.96 -26.82 -25.14
C GLY A 97 12.90 -27.57 -23.81
N GLN A 98 13.51 -27.03 -22.75
CA GLN A 98 13.52 -27.61 -21.40
C GLN A 98 12.44 -26.98 -20.54
N CYS A 99 12.16 -27.62 -19.40
CA CYS A 99 11.33 -27.05 -18.35
C CYS A 99 12.23 -26.47 -17.23
N VAL A 100 12.18 -25.17 -17.01
CA VAL A 100 13.00 -24.46 -16.01
C VAL A 100 12.26 -24.45 -14.68
N GLY A 101 12.84 -25.08 -13.67
CA GLY A 101 12.34 -25.05 -12.30
C GLY A 101 12.83 -23.84 -11.52
N PRO A 102 12.25 -23.58 -10.32
CA PRO A 102 12.76 -22.56 -9.41
C PRO A 102 14.21 -22.85 -8.99
N TYR A 103 15.01 -21.80 -8.82
CA TYR A 103 16.39 -21.90 -8.37
C TYR A 103 16.71 -20.78 -7.39
N HIS A 104 17.67 -21.03 -6.48
CA HIS A 104 18.14 -19.99 -5.57
C HIS A 104 18.96 -18.96 -6.35
N ASP A 105 18.47 -17.74 -6.39
CA ASP A 105 19.13 -16.61 -7.02
C ASP A 105 19.84 -15.75 -5.97
N THR A 106 21.13 -15.57 -6.12
CA THR A 106 21.96 -14.71 -5.25
C THR A 106 22.27 -13.37 -5.87
N ASN A 107 21.74 -13.06 -7.07
CA ASN A 107 21.95 -11.76 -7.67
C ASN A 107 21.21 -10.66 -6.89
N ASP A 108 21.91 -9.60 -6.55
CA ASP A 108 21.32 -8.43 -5.88
C ASP A 108 20.47 -7.57 -6.82
N ALA A 109 20.69 -7.68 -8.13
CA ALA A 109 19.88 -7.03 -9.16
C ALA A 109 19.21 -8.09 -10.03
N ASN A 110 17.90 -7.99 -10.14
CA ASN A 110 17.08 -8.87 -10.98
C ASN A 110 16.46 -8.06 -12.13
N GLY A 111 16.06 -8.76 -13.18
CA GLY A 111 15.45 -8.14 -14.35
C GLY A 111 13.94 -8.26 -14.42
N GLY A 112 13.35 -9.22 -13.73
CA GLY A 112 11.93 -9.51 -13.79
C GLY A 112 11.41 -9.88 -15.18
N GLY A 113 10.13 -9.67 -15.41
CA GLY A 113 9.44 -9.94 -16.67
C GLY A 113 8.41 -8.86 -17.01
N PRO A 114 7.80 -8.92 -18.21
CA PRO A 114 6.66 -8.08 -18.54
C PRO A 114 5.51 -8.31 -17.55
N HIS A 115 4.89 -7.21 -17.08
CA HIS A 115 3.89 -7.28 -16.01
C HIS A 115 2.71 -6.31 -16.20
N MET A 116 2.31 -6.05 -17.45
CA MET A 116 1.04 -5.37 -17.73
C MET A 116 -0.16 -6.33 -17.56
N ALA A 117 -1.39 -5.84 -17.54
CA ALA A 117 -2.60 -6.66 -17.40
C ALA A 117 -2.67 -7.80 -18.44
N THR A 118 -2.22 -7.54 -19.65
CA THR A 118 -2.16 -8.59 -20.70
C THR A 118 -1.11 -9.65 -20.43
N ASP A 119 -0.06 -9.33 -19.70
CA ASP A 119 1.03 -10.24 -19.37
C ASP A 119 0.65 -11.10 -18.16
N SER A 120 -0.02 -10.52 -17.16
CA SER A 120 -0.63 -11.27 -16.06
C SER A 120 -1.54 -12.39 -16.57
N LEU A 121 -2.46 -12.07 -17.49
CA LEU A 121 -3.35 -13.08 -18.07
C LEU A 121 -2.60 -14.19 -18.82
N LYS A 122 -1.48 -13.86 -19.47
CA LYS A 122 -0.65 -14.86 -20.16
C LYS A 122 0.13 -15.71 -19.16
N ASP A 123 0.73 -15.11 -18.13
CA ASP A 123 1.47 -15.83 -17.10
C ASP A 123 0.59 -16.85 -16.38
N ILE A 124 -0.64 -16.43 -16.03
CA ILE A 124 -1.65 -17.29 -15.40
C ILE A 124 -2.10 -18.42 -16.35
N ASP A 125 -2.18 -18.16 -17.64
CA ASP A 125 -2.52 -19.10 -18.72
C ASP A 125 -3.68 -20.06 -18.37
N ASN A 126 -4.84 -19.50 -18.04
CA ASN A 126 -6.02 -20.25 -17.61
C ASN A 126 -5.78 -21.16 -16.39
N GLY A 127 -4.94 -20.75 -15.47
CA GLY A 127 -4.61 -21.45 -14.24
C GLY A 127 -3.45 -22.46 -14.36
N ARG A 128 -2.72 -22.49 -15.49
CA ARG A 128 -1.55 -23.36 -15.61
C ARG A 128 -0.30 -22.78 -14.97
N MET A 129 -0.21 -21.47 -14.80
CA MET A 129 0.92 -20.75 -14.21
C MET A 129 2.26 -21.14 -14.88
N ASP A 130 2.31 -21.23 -16.21
CA ASP A 130 3.42 -21.86 -16.92
C ASP A 130 4.04 -21.01 -18.04
N ARG A 131 3.75 -19.68 -18.11
CA ARG A 131 4.26 -18.85 -19.20
C ARG A 131 5.20 -17.72 -18.79
N PHE A 132 5.62 -17.63 -17.57
CA PHE A 132 6.54 -16.59 -17.08
C PHE A 132 7.86 -16.55 -17.86
N VAL A 133 8.47 -17.71 -18.11
CA VAL A 133 9.70 -17.80 -18.92
C VAL A 133 9.44 -17.37 -20.36
N ILE A 134 8.33 -17.78 -20.96
CA ILE A 134 7.95 -17.40 -22.33
C ILE A 134 7.75 -15.89 -22.45
N GLN A 135 7.11 -15.27 -21.45
CA GLN A 135 6.88 -13.83 -21.41
C GLN A 135 8.20 -13.06 -21.23
N SER A 136 9.03 -13.46 -20.28
CA SER A 136 10.37 -12.89 -20.08
C SER A 136 11.20 -12.93 -21.37
N GLU A 137 11.22 -14.08 -22.06
CA GLU A 137 11.91 -14.26 -23.33
C GLU A 137 11.34 -13.37 -24.46
N SER A 138 10.04 -13.14 -24.45
CA SER A 138 9.39 -12.22 -25.41
C SER A 138 9.76 -10.76 -25.13
N GLY A 139 9.84 -10.36 -23.89
CA GLY A 139 10.26 -9.02 -23.47
C GLY A 139 11.68 -8.67 -23.92
N ARG A 140 12.59 -9.66 -23.89
CA ARG A 140 13.99 -9.48 -24.34
C ARG A 140 14.13 -9.04 -25.80
N LYS A 141 13.17 -9.26 -26.65
CA LYS A 141 13.22 -8.81 -28.06
C LYS A 141 13.29 -7.30 -28.20
N GLY A 142 12.84 -6.56 -27.19
CA GLY A 142 12.92 -5.09 -27.11
C GLY A 142 14.18 -4.56 -26.42
N CYS A 143 15.04 -5.45 -25.88
CA CYS A 143 16.19 -5.05 -25.09
C CYS A 143 17.19 -4.21 -25.88
N ILE A 144 17.45 -3.01 -25.39
CA ILE A 144 18.51 -2.12 -25.86
C ILE A 144 19.57 -1.86 -24.79
N ASN A 145 19.25 -2.13 -23.52
CA ASN A 145 20.16 -1.95 -22.40
C ASN A 145 20.66 -3.31 -21.90
N MET A 146 21.83 -3.71 -22.37
CA MET A 146 22.45 -5.00 -22.00
C MET A 146 23.01 -5.03 -20.58
N VAL A 147 22.91 -3.95 -19.81
CA VAL A 147 23.27 -3.91 -18.38
C VAL A 147 22.09 -4.39 -17.53
N ASN A 148 20.86 -4.34 -18.04
CA ASN A 148 19.71 -4.89 -17.36
C ASN A 148 19.79 -6.43 -17.31
N PRO A 149 19.73 -7.07 -16.14
CA PRO A 149 19.80 -8.53 -16.01
C PRO A 149 18.77 -9.26 -16.87
N ALA A 150 17.57 -8.74 -17.05
CA ALA A 150 16.57 -9.30 -17.94
C ALA A 150 17.00 -9.35 -19.40
N CYS A 151 17.94 -8.50 -19.82
CA CYS A 151 18.47 -8.45 -21.17
C CYS A 151 19.70 -9.34 -21.38
N THR A 152 20.26 -9.90 -20.32
CA THR A 152 21.41 -10.81 -20.39
C THR A 152 20.98 -12.22 -20.80
N ASN A 153 21.81 -12.93 -21.53
CA ASN A 153 21.59 -14.35 -21.83
C ASN A 153 22.03 -15.21 -20.62
N SER A 154 21.28 -15.19 -19.53
CA SER A 154 21.52 -16.11 -18.43
C SER A 154 21.04 -17.53 -18.80
N ALA A 155 21.72 -18.55 -18.29
CA ALA A 155 21.29 -19.93 -18.45
C ALA A 155 19.96 -20.20 -17.73
N ASN A 156 19.68 -19.46 -16.66
CA ASN A 156 18.47 -19.55 -15.89
C ASN A 156 17.67 -18.24 -16.04
N PRO A 157 16.44 -18.28 -16.54
CA PRO A 157 15.56 -17.12 -16.59
C PRO A 157 15.30 -16.54 -15.18
N ASP A 158 15.55 -15.25 -15.03
CA ASP A 158 15.51 -14.50 -13.78
C ASP A 158 14.15 -14.64 -13.06
N VAL A 159 13.08 -14.70 -13.83
CA VAL A 159 11.71 -14.84 -13.33
C VAL A 159 11.44 -16.13 -12.55
N MET A 160 12.30 -17.14 -12.65
CA MET A 160 12.23 -18.39 -11.88
C MET A 160 13.16 -18.40 -10.66
N GLY A 161 13.90 -17.32 -10.44
CA GLY A 161 14.78 -17.16 -9.29
C GLY A 161 14.00 -16.83 -8.01
N TYR A 162 14.43 -17.41 -6.88
CA TYR A 162 13.94 -17.01 -5.56
C TYR A 162 15.08 -16.60 -4.64
N HIS A 163 14.79 -15.66 -3.76
CA HIS A 163 15.62 -15.29 -2.62
C HIS A 163 15.09 -15.97 -1.35
N ASP A 164 15.97 -16.23 -0.38
CA ASP A 164 15.57 -16.77 0.92
C ASP A 164 16.19 -15.99 2.09
N GLY A 165 16.09 -16.52 3.30
CA GLY A 165 16.60 -15.84 4.49
C GLY A 165 18.12 -15.61 4.52
N ARG A 166 18.89 -16.14 3.56
CA ARG A 166 20.31 -15.82 3.38
C ARG A 166 20.52 -14.52 2.62
N ASP A 167 19.58 -14.18 1.74
CA ASP A 167 19.64 -13.02 0.85
C ASP A 167 18.86 -11.84 1.45
N ILE A 168 17.69 -12.11 2.02
CA ILE A 168 16.78 -11.13 2.61
C ILE A 168 16.49 -11.39 4.10
N PRO A 169 17.54 -11.47 4.94
CA PRO A 169 17.42 -11.93 6.33
C PRO A 169 16.49 -11.06 7.19
N ASN A 170 16.39 -9.77 6.92
CA ASN A 170 15.54 -8.88 7.71
C ASN A 170 14.05 -9.11 7.40
N TYR A 171 13.66 -9.27 6.15
CA TYR A 171 12.30 -9.63 5.78
C TYR A 171 11.90 -10.98 6.39
N TRP A 172 12.78 -11.97 6.32
CA TRP A 172 12.53 -13.26 6.95
C TRP A 172 12.49 -13.18 8.49
N ALA A 173 13.24 -12.27 9.11
CA ALA A 173 13.16 -12.03 10.55
C ALA A 173 11.81 -11.42 10.95
N TYR A 174 11.31 -10.47 10.19
CA TYR A 174 9.96 -9.92 10.41
C TYR A 174 8.88 -10.98 10.23
N ALA A 175 8.92 -11.75 9.14
CA ALA A 175 7.99 -12.85 8.88
C ALA A 175 8.01 -13.93 9.97
N ARG A 176 9.19 -14.24 10.54
CA ARG A 176 9.31 -15.18 11.65
C ARG A 176 8.82 -14.63 12.98
N THR A 177 8.83 -13.34 13.18
CA THR A 177 8.49 -12.70 14.47
C THR A 177 7.04 -12.26 14.55
N PHE A 178 6.51 -11.75 13.45
CA PHE A 178 5.18 -11.19 13.32
C PHE A 178 4.31 -12.07 12.41
N VAL A 179 3.51 -11.46 11.55
CA VAL A 179 2.63 -12.17 10.63
C VAL A 179 3.18 -12.12 9.21
N LEU A 180 3.27 -13.28 8.57
CA LEU A 180 3.45 -13.44 7.13
C LEU A 180 2.10 -13.77 6.50
N GLN A 181 1.73 -13.07 5.44
CA GLN A 181 0.48 -13.30 4.70
C GLN A 181 0.83 -14.03 3.39
N ASP A 182 0.58 -15.33 3.32
CA ASP A 182 0.99 -16.13 2.15
C ASP A 182 -0.06 -16.22 1.06
N HIS A 183 -1.21 -15.61 1.27
CA HIS A 183 -2.27 -15.44 0.27
C HIS A 183 -2.67 -13.95 0.11
N MET A 184 -1.69 -13.05 0.19
CA MET A 184 -1.86 -11.66 -0.24
C MET A 184 -1.74 -11.61 -1.75
N PHE A 185 -2.79 -11.14 -2.40
CA PHE A 185 -2.86 -10.95 -3.85
C PHE A 185 -2.81 -9.45 -4.17
N GLU A 186 -2.16 -9.12 -5.25
CA GLU A 186 -2.34 -7.83 -5.90
C GLU A 186 -3.83 -7.54 -6.12
N SER A 187 -4.30 -6.33 -5.83
CA SER A 187 -5.74 -6.01 -5.88
C SER A 187 -6.34 -6.05 -7.28
N ASN A 188 -5.50 -6.11 -8.31
CA ASN A 188 -5.90 -6.19 -9.71
C ASN A 188 -4.82 -6.90 -10.53
N ALA A 189 -5.18 -7.49 -11.65
CA ALA A 189 -4.24 -8.19 -12.50
C ALA A 189 -3.54 -7.22 -13.47
N SER A 190 -2.66 -6.34 -12.99
CA SER A 190 -2.01 -5.31 -13.81
C SER A 190 -0.67 -4.86 -13.21
N TRP A 191 -0.17 -3.71 -13.62
CA TRP A 191 1.13 -3.11 -13.28
C TRP A 191 1.01 -2.04 -12.17
N SER A 192 2.13 -1.46 -11.77
CA SER A 192 2.27 -0.61 -10.58
C SER A 192 1.25 0.53 -10.47
N LEU A 193 0.99 1.32 -11.53
CA LEU A 193 0.06 2.44 -11.37
C LEU A 193 -1.37 2.01 -11.00
N PRO A 194 -2.01 1.02 -11.65
CA PRO A 194 -3.27 0.49 -11.16
C PRO A 194 -3.20 -0.04 -9.72
N ALA A 195 -2.12 -0.72 -9.33
CA ALA A 195 -1.94 -1.21 -7.96
C ALA A 195 -1.94 -0.07 -6.94
N HIS A 196 -1.18 1.00 -7.18
CA HIS A 196 -1.17 2.20 -6.32
C HIS A 196 -2.50 2.98 -6.33
N LEU A 197 -3.29 2.91 -7.41
CA LEU A 197 -4.63 3.48 -7.40
C LEU A 197 -5.58 2.64 -6.54
N TYR A 198 -5.47 1.31 -6.59
CA TYR A 198 -6.24 0.43 -5.71
C TYR A 198 -5.87 0.60 -4.24
N GLU A 199 -4.59 0.80 -3.92
CA GLU A 199 -4.12 1.05 -2.56
C GLU A 199 -4.83 2.22 -1.86
N VAL A 200 -5.24 3.23 -2.62
CA VAL A 200 -5.87 4.44 -2.08
C VAL A 200 -7.33 4.61 -2.45
N SER A 201 -7.88 3.79 -3.35
CA SER A 201 -9.25 4.02 -3.83
C SER A 201 -10.04 2.77 -4.20
N ALA A 202 -9.49 1.56 -4.02
CA ALA A 202 -10.10 0.29 -4.40
C ALA A 202 -10.58 0.23 -5.86
N TRP A 203 -10.02 1.07 -6.73
CA TRP A 203 -10.39 1.15 -8.14
C TRP A 203 -9.31 1.80 -8.99
N SER A 204 -9.24 1.40 -10.26
CA SER A 204 -8.45 2.03 -11.30
C SER A 204 -9.33 2.38 -12.49
N ALA A 205 -9.38 3.67 -12.86
CA ALA A 205 -10.28 4.18 -13.88
C ALA A 205 -9.64 5.27 -14.74
N HIS A 206 -10.19 5.46 -15.94
CA HIS A 206 -9.91 6.59 -16.81
C HIS A 206 -11.12 7.51 -16.84
N CYS A 207 -10.95 8.76 -16.41
CA CYS A 207 -11.99 9.79 -16.43
C CYS A 207 -11.77 10.78 -17.56
N THR A 208 -12.84 11.37 -18.05
CA THR A 208 -12.81 12.35 -19.16
C THR A 208 -13.08 13.78 -18.71
N LYS A 209 -13.56 13.97 -17.48
CA LYS A 209 -13.89 15.29 -16.91
C LYS A 209 -13.48 15.37 -15.44
N HIS A 210 -12.94 16.53 -15.05
CA HIS A 210 -12.75 16.88 -13.64
C HIS A 210 -14.12 17.00 -12.93
N ASP A 211 -14.15 16.70 -11.66
CA ASP A 211 -15.31 16.81 -10.76
C ASP A 211 -16.55 16.02 -11.22
N ASP A 212 -16.37 15.08 -12.13
CA ASP A 212 -17.43 14.23 -12.64
C ASP A 212 -17.04 12.73 -12.52
N PRO A 213 -17.23 12.11 -11.35
CA PRO A 213 -16.93 10.69 -11.13
C PRO A 213 -17.67 9.77 -12.11
N MET A 214 -18.88 10.17 -12.58
CA MET A 214 -19.63 9.40 -13.57
C MET A 214 -19.00 9.41 -14.96
N SER A 215 -18.02 10.28 -15.23
CA SER A 215 -17.24 10.28 -16.47
C SER A 215 -16.17 9.19 -16.51
N CYS A 216 -15.93 8.52 -15.40
CA CYS A 216 -14.89 7.50 -15.24
C CYS A 216 -15.33 6.14 -15.79
N LYS A 217 -14.38 5.38 -16.30
CA LYS A 217 -14.58 4.00 -16.78
C LYS A 217 -13.43 3.14 -16.28
N ASN A 218 -13.75 1.91 -15.95
CA ASN A 218 -12.75 0.92 -15.53
C ASN A 218 -11.58 0.84 -16.52
N ALA A 219 -10.34 0.90 -16.02
CA ALA A 219 -9.14 0.91 -16.85
C ALA A 219 -7.92 0.37 -16.08
N LEU A 220 -7.51 -0.85 -16.40
CA LEU A 220 -6.34 -1.46 -15.79
C LEU A 220 -5.04 -1.07 -16.48
N ASN A 221 -4.97 -1.16 -17.80
CA ASN A 221 -3.71 -0.85 -18.51
C ASN A 221 -3.45 0.66 -18.65
N THR A 222 -4.51 1.46 -18.83
CA THR A 222 -4.38 2.87 -19.22
C THR A 222 -5.29 3.79 -18.42
N PRO A 223 -5.13 3.84 -17.08
CA PRO A 223 -5.91 4.78 -16.25
C PRO A 223 -5.54 6.25 -16.50
N GLY A 224 -4.53 6.52 -17.31
CA GLY A 224 -3.93 7.82 -17.52
C GLY A 224 -2.67 7.97 -16.67
N ALA A 225 -1.53 7.54 -17.22
CA ALA A 225 -0.26 7.68 -16.53
C ALA A 225 0.18 9.14 -16.47
N PRO A 226 0.83 9.56 -15.38
CA PRO A 226 1.44 10.88 -15.29
C PRO A 226 2.33 11.16 -16.51
N PRO A 227 2.30 12.39 -17.06
CA PRO A 227 3.10 12.71 -18.21
C PRO A 227 4.58 12.76 -17.81
N ASN A 228 5.39 11.87 -18.38
CA ASN A 228 6.83 12.09 -18.36
C ASN A 228 7.15 13.26 -19.33
N PRO A 229 7.68 14.40 -18.84
CA PRO A 229 8.03 15.53 -19.70
C PRO A 229 9.07 15.19 -20.75
N ARG A 230 9.82 14.09 -20.59
CA ARG A 230 10.85 13.59 -21.52
C ARG A 230 10.32 12.49 -22.45
N ALA A 231 9.23 11.81 -22.11
CA ALA A 231 8.63 10.78 -22.94
C ALA A 231 7.77 11.41 -24.04
N ARG A 232 8.40 11.73 -25.18
CA ARG A 232 7.70 12.15 -26.39
C ARG A 232 7.32 10.92 -27.23
N GLN A 233 6.15 10.35 -27.04
CA GLN A 233 5.57 9.50 -28.06
C GLN A 233 5.07 10.37 -29.22
N GLY A 234 5.75 10.30 -30.36
CA GLY A 234 5.32 11.01 -31.57
C GLY A 234 5.26 12.53 -31.46
N GLY A 235 6.03 13.17 -30.56
CA GLY A 235 6.11 14.63 -30.45
C GLY A 235 4.93 15.32 -29.73
N ARG A 236 3.96 14.58 -29.21
CA ARG A 236 2.82 15.11 -28.44
C ARG A 236 3.01 14.85 -26.96
N THR A 237 2.76 15.86 -26.12
CA THR A 237 2.60 15.68 -24.67
C THR A 237 1.32 14.88 -24.42
N ARG A 238 1.41 13.81 -23.63
CA ARG A 238 0.21 13.12 -23.14
C ARG A 238 -0.61 14.10 -22.29
N PRO A 239 -1.97 14.08 -22.37
CA PRO A 239 -2.79 14.82 -21.44
C PRO A 239 -2.50 14.35 -20.00
N LYS A 240 -2.58 15.25 -19.04
CA LYS A 240 -2.53 14.90 -17.63
C LYS A 240 -3.70 13.96 -17.30
N PRO A 241 -3.51 12.94 -16.45
CA PRO A 241 -4.60 12.10 -16.00
C PRO A 241 -5.61 12.91 -15.18
N ILE A 242 -6.85 12.47 -15.19
CA ILE A 242 -7.94 12.99 -14.38
C ILE A 242 -8.40 11.85 -13.50
N TYR A 243 -8.29 12.01 -12.18
CA TYR A 243 -8.79 11.06 -11.19
C TYR A 243 -9.94 11.72 -10.43
N ALA A 244 -11.15 11.59 -11.02
CA ALA A 244 -12.35 12.27 -10.51
C ALA A 244 -13.19 11.41 -9.58
N TRP A 245 -12.89 10.10 -9.45
CA TRP A 245 -13.59 9.22 -8.52
C TRP A 245 -13.08 9.40 -7.09
N THR A 246 -13.81 8.86 -6.13
CA THR A 246 -13.51 8.98 -4.71
C THR A 246 -12.39 8.05 -4.28
N ASP A 247 -11.41 8.58 -3.59
CA ASP A 247 -10.35 7.88 -2.87
C ASP A 247 -10.59 7.95 -1.35
N ILE A 248 -9.82 7.15 -0.59
CA ILE A 248 -10.00 7.05 0.86
C ILE A 248 -9.70 8.37 1.59
N THR A 249 -8.85 9.27 1.01
CA THR A 249 -8.52 10.53 1.67
C THR A 249 -9.73 11.46 1.79
N TYR A 250 -10.70 11.36 0.87
CA TYR A 250 -11.98 12.05 0.99
C TYR A 250 -12.76 11.62 2.24
N LEU A 251 -12.87 10.33 2.50
CA LEU A 251 -13.54 9.84 3.72
C LEU A 251 -12.77 10.25 4.98
N LEU A 252 -11.44 10.16 4.97
CA LEU A 252 -10.59 10.60 6.07
C LEU A 252 -10.78 12.10 6.35
N HIS A 253 -10.84 12.93 5.31
CA HIS A 253 -11.09 14.38 5.42
C HIS A 253 -12.45 14.66 6.07
N VAL A 254 -13.52 14.07 5.56
CA VAL A 254 -14.89 14.27 6.07
C VAL A 254 -14.99 13.89 7.55
N HIS A 255 -14.28 12.85 7.98
CA HIS A 255 -14.28 12.36 9.36
C HIS A 255 -13.14 12.90 10.21
N GLN A 256 -12.36 13.86 9.69
CA GLN A 256 -11.26 14.53 10.41
C GLN A 256 -10.18 13.54 10.92
N VAL A 257 -9.96 12.45 10.19
CA VAL A 257 -8.90 11.48 10.44
C VAL A 257 -7.62 12.00 9.79
N SER A 258 -6.54 12.06 10.56
CA SER A 258 -5.25 12.56 10.05
C SER A 258 -4.58 11.56 9.15
N TRP A 259 -4.01 12.03 8.03
CA TRP A 259 -3.26 11.19 7.12
C TRP A 259 -2.01 11.89 6.55
N GLY A 260 -1.08 11.10 6.03
CA GLY A 260 0.09 11.59 5.31
C GLY A 260 0.53 10.60 4.23
N HIS A 261 0.95 11.11 3.08
CA HIS A 261 1.61 10.33 2.04
C HIS A 261 3.04 10.82 1.92
N TYR A 262 4.00 9.93 2.21
CA TYR A 262 5.42 10.29 2.33
C TYR A 262 6.20 9.76 1.14
N VAL A 263 6.75 10.67 0.36
CA VAL A 263 7.42 10.37 -0.90
C VAL A 263 8.93 10.51 -0.73
N MET A 264 9.67 9.44 -1.00
CA MET A 264 11.13 9.52 -1.05
C MET A 264 11.55 10.28 -2.30
N PRO A 265 12.33 11.38 -2.17
CA PRO A 265 12.80 12.11 -3.34
C PRO A 265 13.80 11.25 -4.14
N GLY A 266 13.70 11.33 -5.45
CA GLY A 266 14.56 10.57 -6.36
C GLY A 266 13.96 10.43 -7.74
N SER A 267 13.87 9.22 -8.22
CA SER A 267 13.24 8.89 -9.51
C SER A 267 12.25 7.74 -9.34
N GLU A 268 11.30 7.69 -10.26
CA GLU A 268 10.37 6.57 -10.45
C GLU A 268 10.40 6.17 -11.93
N PRO A 269 9.79 5.03 -12.32
CA PRO A 269 9.57 4.71 -13.73
C PRO A 269 8.84 5.85 -14.44
N GLY A 270 9.32 6.22 -15.62
CA GLY A 270 8.80 7.42 -16.32
C GLY A 270 7.69 7.13 -17.32
N CYS A 271 7.28 5.89 -17.50
CA CYS A 271 6.26 5.51 -18.47
C CYS A 271 5.66 4.12 -18.17
N MET A 272 4.50 3.91 -18.73
CA MET A 272 3.77 2.63 -18.70
C MET A 272 4.59 1.46 -19.31
N ASP A 273 5.48 1.77 -20.26
CA ASP A 273 6.31 0.76 -20.92
C ASP A 273 7.42 0.21 -20.01
N ASP A 274 7.58 0.73 -18.79
CA ASP A 274 8.53 0.19 -17.81
C ASP A 274 8.13 -1.23 -17.36
N ALA A 275 6.85 -1.52 -17.35
CA ALA A 275 6.32 -2.86 -17.20
C ALA A 275 6.70 -3.80 -18.37
N ALA A 276 7.24 -3.28 -19.47
CA ALA A 276 7.75 -4.03 -20.59
C ALA A 276 9.27 -4.10 -20.54
N VAL A 277 9.80 -5.21 -20.10
CA VAL A 277 11.24 -5.46 -19.94
C VAL A 277 12.04 -5.00 -21.17
N GLY A 278 13.06 -4.18 -20.92
CA GLY A 278 14.04 -3.80 -21.92
C GLY A 278 13.69 -2.59 -22.79
N LEU A 279 12.53 -1.99 -22.64
CA LEU A 279 12.23 -0.73 -23.30
C LEU A 279 12.86 0.46 -22.55
N PRO A 280 13.35 1.49 -23.28
CA PRO A 280 13.98 2.65 -22.64
C PRO A 280 12.92 3.55 -22.03
N CYS A 281 12.57 3.32 -20.79
CA CYS A 281 11.80 4.26 -20.02
C CYS A 281 12.75 5.20 -19.29
N SER A 282 12.78 6.47 -19.71
CA SER A 282 13.58 7.45 -18.97
C SER A 282 12.94 7.70 -17.61
N PRO A 283 13.66 7.49 -16.50
CA PRO A 283 13.11 7.75 -15.17
C PRO A 283 12.56 9.17 -15.05
N ALA A 284 11.42 9.31 -14.40
CA ALA A 284 10.84 10.59 -14.02
C ALA A 284 11.38 11.03 -12.67
N GLN A 285 11.48 12.34 -12.44
CA GLN A 285 11.83 12.84 -11.13
C GLN A 285 10.64 12.69 -10.19
N GLN A 286 10.89 12.13 -9.02
CA GLN A 286 9.91 11.94 -7.95
C GLN A 286 10.16 12.89 -6.79
N THR A 287 9.13 13.57 -6.35
CA THR A 287 9.07 14.36 -5.11
C THR A 287 7.63 14.39 -4.59
N ALA A 288 7.42 14.82 -3.37
CA ALA A 288 6.07 15.02 -2.81
C ALA A 288 5.18 15.95 -3.67
N ARG A 289 5.77 16.81 -4.50
CA ARG A 289 5.03 17.76 -5.36
C ARG A 289 4.90 17.29 -6.81
N THR A 290 5.52 16.17 -7.14
CA THR A 290 5.50 15.64 -8.50
C THR A 290 4.54 14.45 -8.53
N PRO A 291 3.37 14.57 -9.17
CA PRO A 291 2.52 13.41 -9.36
C PRO A 291 3.21 12.37 -10.20
N GLY A 292 3.09 11.12 -9.83
CA GLY A 292 3.81 10.02 -10.45
C GLY A 292 3.02 8.72 -10.45
N ILE A 293 3.69 7.65 -10.83
CA ILE A 293 3.16 6.29 -10.80
C ILE A 293 2.99 5.85 -9.35
N TRP A 294 4.00 6.12 -8.51
CA TRP A 294 4.00 5.80 -7.07
C TRP A 294 3.44 6.91 -6.18
N ASN A 295 3.09 8.06 -6.76
CA ASN A 295 2.46 9.18 -6.08
C ASN A 295 1.27 9.70 -6.89
N PRO A 296 0.17 8.93 -7.03
CA PRO A 296 -0.97 9.33 -7.85
C PRO A 296 -1.89 10.35 -7.18
N LEU A 297 -1.86 10.49 -5.85
CA LEU A 297 -2.76 11.34 -5.08
C LEU A 297 -2.85 12.81 -5.56
N PRO A 298 -1.77 13.48 -6.03
CA PRO A 298 -1.89 14.84 -6.53
C PRO A 298 -2.78 15.00 -7.77
N TYR A 299 -3.17 13.91 -8.42
CA TYR A 299 -4.11 13.95 -9.55
C TYR A 299 -5.57 13.74 -9.15
N PHE A 300 -5.86 13.25 -7.93
CA PHE A 300 -7.23 13.14 -7.45
C PHE A 300 -7.86 14.51 -7.24
N ASP A 301 -9.07 14.67 -7.75
CA ASP A 301 -9.82 15.91 -7.61
C ASP A 301 -10.21 16.13 -6.14
N THR A 302 -10.60 15.09 -5.41
CA THR A 302 -10.89 15.08 -3.97
C THR A 302 -9.76 15.72 -3.15
N VAL A 303 -8.51 15.27 -3.33
CA VAL A 303 -7.35 15.80 -2.60
C VAL A 303 -7.14 17.30 -2.84
N LYS A 304 -7.43 17.77 -4.07
CA LYS A 304 -7.32 19.19 -4.44
C LYS A 304 -8.46 20.02 -3.85
N ASP A 305 -9.68 19.52 -3.96
CA ASP A 305 -10.91 20.21 -3.52
C ASP A 305 -10.93 20.37 -2.00
N ASP A 306 -10.44 19.36 -1.28
CA ASP A 306 -10.30 19.37 0.17
C ASP A 306 -9.08 20.18 0.66
N ASN A 307 -8.28 20.75 -0.25
CA ASN A 307 -7.05 21.51 0.03
C ASN A 307 -5.99 20.69 0.81
N GLU A 308 -5.91 19.37 0.58
CA GLU A 308 -5.04 18.46 1.34
C GLU A 308 -3.74 18.07 0.61
N LEU A 309 -3.39 18.71 -0.51
CA LEU A 309 -2.09 18.50 -1.18
C LEU A 309 -0.88 18.65 -0.24
N SER A 310 -1.01 19.40 0.86
CA SER A 310 0.04 19.53 1.89
C SER A 310 0.24 18.27 2.75
N ARG A 311 -0.69 17.33 2.70
CA ARG A 311 -0.56 16.03 3.35
C ARG A 311 0.42 15.11 2.61
N ILE A 312 0.69 15.40 1.35
CA ILE A 312 1.71 14.72 0.56
C ILE A 312 3.05 15.39 0.87
N GLN A 313 3.94 14.67 1.53
CA GLN A 313 5.13 15.22 2.19
C GLN A 313 6.41 14.50 1.77
N PRO A 314 7.57 15.15 1.87
CA PRO A 314 8.84 14.45 1.71
C PRO A 314 9.07 13.46 2.87
N LEU A 315 9.76 12.37 2.58
CA LEU A 315 9.96 11.25 3.51
C LEU A 315 10.63 11.65 4.83
N GLU A 316 11.46 12.70 4.83
CA GLU A 316 12.11 13.21 6.03
C GLU A 316 11.11 13.59 7.14
N ASN A 317 9.91 14.02 6.74
CA ASN A 317 8.85 14.35 7.70
C ASN A 317 8.31 13.11 8.39
N PHE A 318 8.24 11.96 7.70
CA PHE A 318 7.87 10.70 8.34
C PHE A 318 8.85 10.31 9.45
N TYR A 319 10.16 10.33 9.15
CA TYR A 319 11.17 10.02 10.17
C TYR A 319 11.10 10.97 11.37
N LYS A 320 10.89 12.25 11.11
CA LYS A 320 10.71 13.23 12.17
C LYS A 320 9.48 12.93 13.01
N GLN A 321 8.34 12.65 12.40
CA GLN A 321 7.08 12.38 13.10
C GLN A 321 7.14 11.07 13.87
N ALA A 322 7.75 10.03 13.32
CA ALA A 322 7.99 8.78 14.02
C ALA A 322 8.87 8.97 15.28
N HIS A 323 9.92 9.79 15.18
CA HIS A 323 10.77 10.14 16.32
C HIS A 323 10.03 10.96 17.39
N ASP A 324 9.23 11.93 16.97
CA ASP A 324 8.57 12.90 17.86
C ASP A 324 7.25 12.35 18.47
N GLY A 325 6.76 11.19 18.03
CA GLY A 325 5.47 10.64 18.46
C GLY A 325 4.29 11.43 17.93
N THR A 326 4.34 11.82 16.67
CA THR A 326 3.32 12.66 16.00
C THR A 326 2.91 12.10 14.65
N LEU A 327 3.02 10.77 14.46
CA LEU A 327 2.53 10.13 13.27
C LEU A 327 1.03 10.38 13.07
N PRO A 328 0.55 10.57 11.84
CA PRO A 328 -0.88 10.64 11.59
C PRO A 328 -1.55 9.27 11.79
N SER A 329 -2.87 9.25 11.80
CA SER A 329 -3.63 8.00 11.91
C SER A 329 -3.36 7.05 10.74
N VAL A 330 -3.17 7.58 9.53
CA VAL A 330 -2.86 6.78 8.35
C VAL A 330 -1.64 7.37 7.63
N SER A 331 -0.68 6.51 7.31
CA SER A 331 0.54 6.87 6.57
C SER A 331 0.76 5.93 5.40
N TRP A 332 0.98 6.47 4.21
CA TRP A 332 1.48 5.76 3.04
C TRP A 332 2.91 6.18 2.76
N ILE A 333 3.77 5.24 2.38
CA ILE A 333 5.18 5.50 2.12
C ILE A 333 5.56 4.97 0.75
N ALA A 334 5.95 5.87 -0.14
CA ALA A 334 6.41 5.56 -1.48
C ALA A 334 7.95 5.58 -1.56
N PRO A 335 8.59 4.52 -2.09
CA PRO A 335 10.04 4.45 -2.30
C PRO A 335 10.49 5.38 -3.44
N SER A 336 11.79 5.47 -3.65
CA SER A 336 12.36 5.94 -4.94
C SER A 336 12.95 4.76 -5.70
N GLY A 337 13.17 4.91 -7.00
CA GLY A 337 13.65 3.84 -7.87
C GLY A 337 14.96 3.18 -7.44
N GLN A 338 15.75 3.81 -6.55
CA GLN A 338 16.99 3.22 -6.04
C GLN A 338 16.75 2.23 -4.89
N VAL A 339 15.64 2.33 -4.19
CA VAL A 339 15.33 1.54 -2.98
C VAL A 339 13.99 0.81 -3.07
N SER A 340 13.38 0.84 -4.24
CA SER A 340 12.06 0.26 -4.47
C SER A 340 12.07 -1.25 -4.71
N GLU A 341 13.23 -1.82 -5.04
CA GLU A 341 13.37 -3.19 -5.55
C GLU A 341 12.78 -3.41 -6.95
N HIS A 342 12.14 -2.39 -7.54
CA HIS A 342 11.71 -2.45 -8.94
C HIS A 342 12.88 -2.83 -9.84
N PRO A 343 12.84 -3.91 -10.61
CA PRO A 343 13.94 -4.33 -11.45
C PRO A 343 14.46 -3.20 -12.39
N PRO A 344 15.78 -2.94 -12.49
CA PRO A 344 16.87 -3.69 -11.85
C PRO A 344 17.43 -3.05 -10.55
N ALA A 345 16.61 -2.39 -9.75
CA ALA A 345 17.07 -1.88 -8.45
C ALA A 345 17.53 -3.01 -7.52
N LEU A 346 18.42 -2.68 -6.58
CA LEU A 346 19.04 -3.67 -5.72
C LEU A 346 18.07 -4.13 -4.62
N VAL A 347 17.96 -5.44 -4.44
CA VAL A 347 17.21 -6.07 -3.35
C VAL A 347 17.76 -5.65 -1.98
N SER A 348 19.10 -5.61 -1.85
CA SER A 348 19.77 -5.17 -0.61
C SER A 348 19.45 -3.72 -0.25
N ALA A 349 19.33 -2.84 -1.25
CA ALA A 349 19.01 -1.43 -1.03
C ALA A 349 17.57 -1.24 -0.53
N GLY A 350 16.61 -1.96 -1.12
CA GLY A 350 15.22 -1.96 -0.66
C GLY A 350 15.08 -2.53 0.74
N GLN A 351 15.66 -3.69 1.00
CA GLN A 351 15.66 -4.29 2.35
C GLN A 351 16.25 -3.33 3.40
N SER A 352 17.36 -2.67 3.08
CA SER A 352 17.99 -1.69 3.97
C SER A 352 17.07 -0.51 4.27
N TRP A 353 16.43 0.04 3.25
CA TRP A 353 15.52 1.17 3.36
C TRP A 353 14.27 0.83 4.17
N VAL A 354 13.59 -0.28 3.86
CA VAL A 354 12.41 -0.75 4.60
C VAL A 354 12.76 -1.02 6.07
N THR A 355 13.92 -1.65 6.32
CA THR A 355 14.40 -1.86 7.70
C THR A 355 14.58 -0.53 8.45
N GLY A 356 15.09 0.49 7.78
CA GLY A 356 15.23 1.83 8.34
C GLY A 356 13.90 2.46 8.75
N LEU A 357 12.86 2.30 7.91
CA LEU A 357 11.51 2.78 8.21
C LEU A 357 10.90 2.05 9.42
N ILE A 358 10.95 0.73 9.43
CA ILE A 358 10.41 -0.10 10.52
C ILE A 358 11.14 0.21 11.83
N ASN A 359 12.46 0.32 11.81
CA ASN A 359 13.25 0.70 12.98
C ASN A 359 12.85 2.07 13.52
N ALA A 360 12.61 3.06 12.65
CA ALA A 360 12.20 4.40 13.07
C ALA A 360 10.86 4.37 13.81
N VAL A 361 9.90 3.61 13.32
CA VAL A 361 8.60 3.43 13.98
C VAL A 361 8.77 2.68 15.30
N MET A 362 9.49 1.56 15.29
CA MET A 362 9.67 0.74 16.48
C MET A 362 10.39 1.49 17.62
N GLN A 363 11.34 2.35 17.29
CA GLN A 363 12.08 3.16 18.27
C GLN A 363 11.31 4.42 18.70
N GLY A 364 10.26 4.78 17.98
CA GLY A 364 9.41 5.93 18.29
C GLY A 364 8.38 5.66 19.40
N PRO A 365 7.83 6.72 19.99
CA PRO A 365 6.85 6.60 21.07
C PRO A 365 5.51 6.02 20.62
N ASP A 366 5.18 6.12 19.32
CA ASP A 366 3.92 5.65 18.75
C ASP A 366 3.91 4.14 18.47
N TRP A 367 5.06 3.45 18.52
CA TRP A 367 5.15 2.01 18.27
C TRP A 367 4.08 1.20 18.99
N LYS A 368 3.81 1.52 20.25
CA LYS A 368 2.85 0.81 21.10
C LYS A 368 1.42 0.80 20.55
N ASP A 369 1.09 1.70 19.62
CA ASP A 369 -0.25 1.90 19.04
C ASP A 369 -0.22 1.77 17.49
N CYS A 370 0.86 1.20 16.91
CA CYS A 370 1.06 1.08 15.46
C CYS A 370 0.69 -0.30 14.89
N ALA A 371 0.23 -0.29 13.64
CA ALA A 371 0.28 -1.43 12.74
C ALA A 371 0.98 -1.02 11.44
N ILE A 372 2.02 -1.73 11.05
CA ILE A 372 2.72 -1.57 9.77
C ILE A 372 2.26 -2.69 8.86
N PHE A 373 1.75 -2.33 7.68
CA PHE A 373 1.45 -3.23 6.58
C PHE A 373 2.54 -3.03 5.51
N LEU A 374 3.38 -4.05 5.34
CA LEU A 374 4.42 -4.08 4.32
C LEU A 374 3.97 -5.00 3.20
N ALA A 375 3.96 -4.51 1.97
CA ALA A 375 3.65 -5.30 0.79
C ALA A 375 4.46 -4.83 -0.43
N TRP A 376 4.39 -5.62 -1.50
CA TRP A 376 4.86 -5.28 -2.84
C TRP A 376 3.65 -5.05 -3.74
N ASP A 377 3.75 -4.13 -4.69
CA ASP A 377 2.63 -3.63 -5.48
C ASP A 377 2.12 -4.65 -6.51
N ASP A 378 3.04 -5.27 -7.24
CA ASP A 378 2.75 -6.28 -8.24
C ASP A 378 3.85 -7.37 -8.31
N TRP A 379 3.62 -8.41 -9.12
CA TRP A 379 4.52 -9.60 -9.23
C TRP A 379 5.80 -9.34 -10.03
N GLY A 380 5.92 -8.24 -10.77
CA GLY A 380 7.12 -7.91 -11.57
C GLY A 380 7.49 -8.93 -12.65
N GLY A 381 6.56 -9.75 -13.09
CA GLY A 381 6.83 -10.87 -14.00
C GLY A 381 7.52 -12.07 -13.34
N PHE A 382 7.77 -12.05 -12.02
CA PHE A 382 8.32 -13.19 -11.29
C PHE A 382 7.28 -14.30 -11.08
N TYR A 383 7.75 -15.54 -11.09
CA TYR A 383 6.92 -16.72 -10.96
C TYR A 383 6.19 -16.78 -9.62
N ASP A 384 4.93 -17.14 -9.67
CA ASP A 384 4.14 -17.60 -8.54
C ASP A 384 3.34 -18.84 -8.94
N HIS A 385 3.18 -19.80 -8.04
CA HIS A 385 2.52 -21.05 -8.37
C HIS A 385 1.01 -21.06 -8.11
N VAL A 386 0.50 -20.08 -7.34
CA VAL A 386 -0.90 -20.02 -6.93
C VAL A 386 -1.73 -19.23 -7.94
N VAL A 387 -2.83 -19.85 -8.38
CA VAL A 387 -3.77 -19.21 -9.31
C VAL A 387 -4.55 -18.14 -8.55
N PRO A 388 -4.53 -16.87 -8.98
CA PRO A 388 -5.28 -15.81 -8.30
C PRO A 388 -6.79 -16.01 -8.43
N PRO A 389 -7.57 -15.65 -7.38
CA PRO A 389 -9.02 -15.69 -7.45
C PRO A 389 -9.59 -14.58 -8.33
N VAL A 390 -10.75 -14.84 -8.92
CA VAL A 390 -11.49 -13.85 -9.71
C VAL A 390 -12.61 -13.28 -8.84
N VAL A 391 -12.57 -11.99 -8.54
CA VAL A 391 -13.56 -11.28 -7.69
C VAL A 391 -14.50 -10.39 -8.51
N ASP A 392 -14.01 -9.79 -9.58
CA ASP A 392 -14.76 -9.00 -10.56
C ASP A 392 -14.01 -8.96 -11.90
N GLU A 393 -14.34 -8.04 -12.79
CA GLU A 393 -13.70 -7.89 -14.10
C GLU A 393 -12.20 -7.53 -14.04
N ASN A 394 -11.74 -7.00 -12.89
CA ASN A 394 -10.34 -6.64 -12.65
C ASN A 394 -9.54 -7.80 -12.02
N GLY A 395 -10.21 -8.81 -11.53
CA GLY A 395 -9.63 -9.97 -10.87
C GLY A 395 -9.00 -9.62 -9.51
N TYR A 396 -8.19 -10.49 -9.00
CA TYR A 396 -6.96 -10.20 -8.27
C TYR A 396 -5.80 -10.54 -9.20
N GLY A 397 -4.65 -9.88 -9.01
CA GLY A 397 -3.40 -10.24 -9.65
C GLY A 397 -2.71 -11.42 -8.94
N LEU A 398 -1.46 -11.65 -9.28
CA LEU A 398 -0.68 -12.71 -8.65
C LEU A 398 -0.38 -12.38 -7.18
N ARG A 399 0.09 -13.40 -6.42
CA ARG A 399 0.47 -13.15 -5.02
C ARG A 399 1.71 -12.28 -4.95
N VAL A 400 1.70 -11.41 -3.95
CA VAL A 400 2.83 -10.56 -3.57
C VAL A 400 3.23 -10.84 -2.12
N PRO A 401 4.49 -10.62 -1.72
CA PRO A 401 4.86 -10.72 -0.31
C PRO A 401 4.09 -9.70 0.52
N ALA A 402 3.64 -10.09 1.72
CA ALA A 402 3.02 -9.15 2.63
C ALA A 402 3.17 -9.57 4.09
N MET A 403 3.22 -8.58 4.98
CA MET A 403 3.42 -8.76 6.41
C MET A 403 2.64 -7.76 7.24
N VAL A 404 2.17 -8.20 8.41
CA VAL A 404 1.66 -7.31 9.46
C VAL A 404 2.66 -7.26 10.60
N ILE A 405 3.19 -6.07 10.87
CA ILE A 405 4.19 -5.81 11.91
C ILE A 405 3.58 -4.85 12.93
N SER A 406 3.31 -5.35 14.13
CA SER A 406 2.65 -4.59 15.18
C SER A 406 3.02 -5.17 16.55
N PRO A 407 3.00 -4.40 17.63
CA PRO A 407 3.09 -4.97 18.97
C PRO A 407 1.96 -5.93 19.31
N TYR A 408 0.85 -5.86 18.58
CA TYR A 408 -0.30 -6.75 18.74
C TYR A 408 -0.41 -7.81 17.62
N ALA A 409 0.50 -7.85 16.66
CA ALA A 409 0.54 -8.92 15.66
C ALA A 409 0.69 -10.28 16.34
N LYS A 410 -0.01 -11.30 15.86
CA LYS A 410 0.15 -12.68 16.36
C LYS A 410 1.59 -13.15 16.10
N PRO A 411 2.32 -13.59 17.12
CA PRO A 411 3.70 -13.98 16.93
C PRO A 411 3.80 -15.27 16.12
N HIS A 412 4.76 -15.31 15.18
CA HIS A 412 5.06 -16.51 14.36
C HIS A 412 3.86 -17.03 13.57
N PHE A 413 2.95 -16.16 13.18
CA PHE A 413 1.72 -16.54 12.50
C PHE A 413 1.87 -16.43 10.98
N ILE A 414 1.38 -17.43 10.27
CA ILE A 414 1.20 -17.38 8.82
C ILE A 414 -0.31 -17.28 8.57
N ASP A 415 -0.71 -16.20 7.92
CA ASP A 415 -2.11 -16.01 7.55
C ASP A 415 -2.36 -16.56 6.15
N HIS A 416 -3.28 -17.52 6.07
CA HIS A 416 -3.71 -18.16 4.84
C HIS A 416 -5.04 -17.61 4.30
N GLN A 417 -5.51 -16.46 4.83
CA GLN A 417 -6.70 -15.81 4.30
C GLN A 417 -6.41 -15.25 2.91
N THR A 418 -7.38 -15.30 2.01
CA THR A 418 -7.31 -14.53 0.76
C THR A 418 -7.39 -13.05 1.08
N LEU A 419 -6.33 -12.33 0.83
CA LEU A 419 -6.17 -10.90 1.08
C LEU A 419 -5.81 -10.17 -0.21
N SER A 420 -6.06 -8.88 -0.22
CA SER A 420 -5.56 -7.91 -1.21
C SER A 420 -5.40 -6.55 -0.52
N PHE A 421 -4.90 -5.53 -1.22
CA PHE A 421 -4.78 -4.16 -0.64
C PHE A 421 -6.15 -3.58 -0.25
N ASP A 422 -7.24 -4.14 -0.77
CA ASP A 422 -8.60 -3.80 -0.34
C ASP A 422 -8.80 -4.07 1.17
N ALA A 423 -8.05 -5.05 1.74
CA ALA A 423 -8.06 -5.33 3.17
C ALA A 423 -7.40 -4.22 4.00
N TYR A 424 -6.42 -3.50 3.43
CA TYR A 424 -5.82 -2.33 4.09
C TYR A 424 -6.83 -1.19 4.20
N LEU A 425 -7.55 -0.91 3.11
CA LEU A 425 -8.64 0.08 3.10
C LEU A 425 -9.73 -0.32 4.10
N LYS A 426 -10.18 -1.58 4.04
CA LYS A 426 -11.17 -2.12 4.99
C LYS A 426 -10.73 -1.95 6.44
N PHE A 427 -9.46 -2.22 6.77
CA PHE A 427 -8.95 -2.05 8.13
C PHE A 427 -8.98 -0.57 8.57
N ILE A 428 -8.57 0.36 7.71
CA ILE A 428 -8.62 1.80 7.96
C ILE A 428 -10.07 2.25 8.19
N GLU A 429 -10.98 1.80 7.36
CA GLU A 429 -12.40 2.14 7.42
C GLU A 429 -13.07 1.58 8.70
N ASP A 430 -12.74 0.34 9.07
CA ASP A 430 -13.28 -0.29 10.28
C ASP A 430 -12.71 0.38 11.55
N ASP A 431 -11.44 0.78 11.55
CA ASP A 431 -10.81 1.40 12.73
C ASP A 431 -11.19 2.88 12.89
N PHE A 432 -11.10 3.66 11.84
CA PHE A 432 -11.19 5.12 11.93
C PHE A 432 -12.50 5.72 11.41
N LEU A 433 -13.25 5.00 10.57
CA LEU A 433 -14.43 5.53 9.88
C LEU A 433 -15.74 4.81 10.28
N GLY A 434 -15.69 3.96 11.33
CA GLY A 434 -16.87 3.26 11.81
C GLY A 434 -17.45 2.26 10.82
N GLY A 435 -16.63 1.72 9.93
CA GLY A 435 -17.02 0.75 8.93
C GLY A 435 -17.65 1.34 7.66
N LEU A 436 -17.51 2.64 7.42
CA LEU A 436 -17.84 3.22 6.11
C LEU A 436 -16.91 2.64 5.04
N ARG A 437 -17.42 2.54 3.82
CA ARG A 437 -16.67 1.99 2.67
C ARG A 437 -16.57 3.03 1.57
N LEU A 438 -15.61 2.84 0.67
CA LEU A 438 -15.54 3.56 -0.61
C LEU A 438 -16.70 3.10 -1.51
N ASN A 439 -17.92 3.40 -1.07
CA ASN A 439 -19.15 2.96 -1.70
C ASN A 439 -19.89 4.15 -2.33
N PRO A 440 -19.95 4.24 -3.68
CA PRO A 440 -20.56 5.37 -4.38
C PRO A 440 -22.06 5.53 -4.10
N LYS A 441 -22.69 4.59 -3.40
CA LYS A 441 -24.10 4.71 -2.99
C LYS A 441 -24.26 5.36 -1.62
N THR A 442 -23.20 5.36 -0.80
CA THR A 442 -23.26 5.79 0.62
C THR A 442 -22.33 6.95 0.96
N ASP A 443 -21.25 7.15 0.20
CA ASP A 443 -20.27 8.23 0.45
C ASP A 443 -20.69 9.59 -0.11
N GLY A 444 -21.79 9.67 -0.84
CA GLY A 444 -22.32 10.90 -1.42
C GLY A 444 -21.66 11.32 -2.76
N ARG A 445 -20.73 10.54 -3.28
CA ARG A 445 -20.06 10.77 -4.58
C ARG A 445 -20.29 9.58 -5.52
N PRO A 446 -21.42 9.52 -6.24
CA PRO A 446 -21.73 8.42 -7.15
C PRO A 446 -20.67 8.26 -8.24
N ASP A 447 -20.17 7.05 -8.43
CA ASP A 447 -19.29 6.67 -9.54
C ASP A 447 -19.66 5.28 -10.09
N PRO A 448 -19.17 4.90 -11.28
CA PRO A 448 -19.51 3.63 -11.90
C PRO A 448 -18.55 2.49 -11.56
N ARG A 449 -17.86 2.51 -10.39
CA ARG A 449 -17.01 1.39 -9.99
C ARG A 449 -17.81 0.08 -9.98
N PRO A 450 -17.24 -1.03 -10.46
CA PRO A 450 -17.99 -2.27 -10.62
C PRO A 450 -18.31 -2.94 -9.29
N THR A 451 -17.47 -2.76 -8.27
CA THR A 451 -17.53 -3.49 -7.01
C THR A 451 -17.07 -2.60 -5.86
N VAL A 452 -17.71 -2.70 -4.71
CA VAL A 452 -17.17 -2.23 -3.43
C VAL A 452 -16.25 -3.35 -2.93
N ARG A 453 -14.95 -3.18 -3.14
CA ARG A 453 -13.96 -4.24 -3.02
C ARG A 453 -13.75 -4.68 -1.57
N GLU A 454 -13.92 -3.76 -0.64
CA GLU A 454 -13.79 -4.00 0.80
C GLU A 454 -14.91 -4.92 1.34
N ASP A 455 -16.00 -5.08 0.59
CA ASP A 455 -17.15 -5.91 0.98
C ASP A 455 -17.22 -7.25 0.22
N VAL A 456 -16.23 -7.59 -0.63
CA VAL A 456 -16.28 -8.86 -1.36
C VAL A 456 -16.12 -10.05 -0.41
N PRO A 457 -16.97 -11.10 -0.54
CA PRO A 457 -17.02 -12.19 0.46
C PRO A 457 -15.74 -13.02 0.62
N ILE A 458 -14.86 -13.01 -0.39
CA ILE A 458 -13.60 -13.74 -0.35
C ILE A 458 -12.50 -12.99 0.42
N LEU A 459 -12.65 -11.66 0.56
CA LEU A 459 -11.67 -10.83 1.24
C LEU A 459 -11.58 -11.19 2.72
N GLY A 460 -10.39 -11.49 3.16
CA GLY A 460 -10.08 -11.75 4.57
C GLY A 460 -10.20 -10.50 5.44
N ASP A 461 -9.85 -10.66 6.69
CA ASP A 461 -9.96 -9.62 7.71
C ASP A 461 -8.65 -9.52 8.49
N LEU A 462 -7.94 -8.41 8.36
CA LEU A 462 -6.64 -8.16 9.00
C LEU A 462 -6.71 -8.13 10.53
N THR A 463 -7.89 -7.96 11.12
CA THR A 463 -8.04 -8.10 12.57
C THR A 463 -7.73 -9.52 13.05
N LYS A 464 -7.79 -10.51 12.16
CA LYS A 464 -7.40 -11.90 12.48
C LYS A 464 -5.88 -12.10 12.56
N ASP A 465 -5.10 -11.15 12.07
CA ASP A 465 -3.64 -11.13 12.21
C ASP A 465 -3.20 -10.57 13.56
N ILE A 466 -4.12 -9.97 14.30
CA ILE A 466 -3.86 -9.21 15.51
C ILE A 466 -4.54 -9.89 16.69
N ASP A 467 -3.81 -10.03 17.80
CA ASP A 467 -4.35 -10.37 19.11
C ASP A 467 -4.32 -9.12 19.99
N PHE A 468 -5.47 -8.44 20.03
CA PHE A 468 -5.59 -7.21 20.81
C PHE A 468 -5.51 -7.41 22.33
N ASP A 469 -5.62 -8.65 22.82
CA ASP A 469 -5.59 -8.97 24.24
C ASP A 469 -4.20 -9.43 24.74
N GLN A 470 -3.27 -9.69 23.79
CA GLN A 470 -1.91 -10.07 24.15
C GLN A 470 -1.11 -8.94 24.81
N GLN A 471 -0.06 -9.30 25.54
CA GLN A 471 0.97 -8.33 25.90
C GLN A 471 1.70 -7.86 24.63
N PRO A 472 1.96 -6.55 24.51
CA PRO A 472 2.67 -6.02 23.33
C PRO A 472 3.99 -6.75 23.08
N LEU A 473 4.21 -7.15 21.84
CA LEU A 473 5.50 -7.73 21.42
C LEU A 473 6.62 -6.69 21.57
N PRO A 474 7.82 -7.13 21.93
CA PRO A 474 8.98 -6.25 22.00
C PRO A 474 9.35 -5.72 20.62
N GLN A 475 10.04 -4.58 20.61
CA GLN A 475 10.63 -4.02 19.39
C GLN A 475 11.66 -4.99 18.80
N LEU A 476 11.61 -5.20 17.49
CA LEU A 476 12.60 -5.97 16.73
C LEU A 476 13.42 -4.99 15.86
N VAL A 477 14.37 -4.33 16.47
CA VAL A 477 15.27 -3.39 15.77
C VAL A 477 16.39 -4.18 15.11
N LEU A 478 16.48 -4.12 13.77
CA LEU A 478 17.43 -4.88 12.97
C LEU A 478 18.52 -3.97 12.38
N SER A 479 19.67 -4.56 12.02
CA SER A 479 20.69 -3.84 11.25
C SER A 479 20.17 -3.47 9.87
N ILE A 480 20.34 -2.21 9.46
CA ILE A 480 20.01 -1.77 8.10
C ILE A 480 20.98 -2.35 7.05
N ASN A 481 22.14 -2.85 7.47
CA ASN A 481 23.11 -3.50 6.62
C ASN A 481 23.34 -4.93 7.15
N PRO A 482 22.38 -5.84 6.97
CA PRO A 482 22.54 -7.23 7.40
C PRO A 482 23.62 -7.92 6.54
N LYS A 483 24.21 -8.98 7.06
CA LYS A 483 25.05 -9.86 6.25
C LYS A 483 24.15 -10.70 5.37
N THR A 484 24.41 -10.70 4.06
CA THR A 484 23.66 -11.46 3.05
C THR A 484 24.59 -12.28 2.16
N ASP A 485 24.00 -13.22 1.43
CA ASP A 485 24.67 -13.96 0.36
C ASP A 485 24.49 -13.27 -1.02
N LEU A 486 23.84 -12.08 -1.08
CA LEU A 486 23.63 -11.34 -2.31
C LEU A 486 24.94 -10.93 -2.97
N ILE A 487 24.98 -11.09 -4.27
CA ILE A 487 26.12 -10.75 -5.14
C ILE A 487 25.77 -9.46 -5.90
N ALA A 488 26.49 -8.40 -5.57
CA ALA A 488 26.31 -7.13 -6.28
C ALA A 488 26.60 -7.28 -7.79
N PRO A 489 25.88 -6.57 -8.67
CA PRO A 489 26.14 -6.60 -10.10
C PRO A 489 27.58 -6.14 -10.37
N ALA A 490 28.24 -6.80 -11.32
CA ALA A 490 29.56 -6.38 -11.77
C ALA A 490 29.50 -4.92 -12.24
N LEU A 491 30.29 -4.04 -11.66
CA LEU A 491 30.39 -2.66 -12.11
C LEU A 491 30.69 -2.67 -13.62
N ALA A 492 29.79 -2.12 -14.43
CA ALA A 492 30.07 -1.91 -15.83
C ALA A 492 31.32 -1.04 -15.91
N THR A 493 32.44 -1.62 -16.34
CA THR A 493 33.63 -0.83 -16.64
C THR A 493 33.22 0.13 -17.77
N ALA A 494 33.13 1.41 -17.40
CA ALA A 494 32.88 2.46 -18.39
C ALA A 494 34.05 2.41 -19.42
N ASN A 495 33.73 1.88 -20.60
CA ASN A 495 34.58 1.99 -21.78
C ASN A 495 34.29 3.30 -22.51
#